data_e2f2790310c8d4babad0dc1a8d8a474e
#
_entry.id   e2f2790310c8d4babad0dc1a8d8a474e
#
_cell.length_a   1.000
_cell.length_b   1.000
_cell.length_c   1.000
_cell.angle_alpha   90.00
_cell.angle_beta   90.00
_cell.angle_gamma   90.00
#
_symmetry.space_group_name_H-M   'P 1'
#
loop_
_entity.id
_entity.type
_entity.pdbx_description
1 polymer ?
#
loop_
_entity_poly.entity_id
_entity_poly.type
_entity_poly.pdbx_seq_one_letter_code
_entity_poly.pdbx_strand_id
1 'polypeptide(L)'
;MNLVSAALVLLLSSSVSFGQDICPGADIEVATQSFSYTPSDLVVDVGTTVGWVNFGGTHDVNGIASSQTGESFNNPEAFSIGAMSGNASGVCLGTYTFTVPGLYNYDCSIGSHAASGMVATVSVAAVVILGCTDSSACNYDQTATDDDESCLFVGDDCVDGNTIGVIQEDCLCGEVSSVSNQFDAMSVSIFPNPVSATLTITLNKQSPLQVFDALGKLVAQSGAVSTWVLNVNDWEKGLYTVQTQAGKTHKFIVE
;
A
#
# COMPACT_ATOMS: atom_id res chain seq x y z
N MET A 1 19.61 2.63 20.01
CA MET A 1 19.18 3.89 19.39
C MET A 1 19.32 3.68 17.87
N ASN A 2 18.37 2.97 17.28
CA ASN A 2 18.36 2.68 15.85
C ASN A 2 17.37 3.61 15.19
N LEU A 3 17.92 4.53 14.38
CA LEU A 3 17.15 5.43 13.54
C LEU A 3 16.56 4.59 12.39
N VAL A 4 15.27 4.33 12.45
CA VAL A 4 14.50 3.85 11.31
C VAL A 4 14.34 5.04 10.36
N SER A 5 15.08 5.03 9.26
CA SER A 5 14.92 6.00 8.18
C SER A 5 13.59 5.73 7.48
N ALA A 6 12.58 6.49 7.83
CA ALA A 6 11.37 6.56 7.01
C ALA A 6 11.74 7.21 5.68
N ALA A 7 11.71 6.43 4.61
CA ALA A 7 11.84 6.95 3.25
C ALA A 7 10.53 7.68 2.90
N LEU A 8 10.54 9.00 3.07
CA LEU A 8 9.51 9.89 2.57
C LEU A 8 9.58 9.87 1.03
N VAL A 9 8.68 9.11 0.39
CA VAL A 9 8.49 9.20 -1.05
C VAL A 9 7.83 10.53 -1.35
N LEU A 10 8.65 11.51 -1.71
CA LEU A 10 8.17 12.79 -2.20
C LEU A 10 7.65 12.59 -3.63
N LEU A 11 6.34 12.36 -3.77
CA LEU A 11 5.66 12.49 -5.05
C LEU A 11 5.74 13.96 -5.46
N LEU A 12 6.63 14.27 -6.37
CA LEU A 12 6.69 15.57 -7.05
C LEU A 12 5.43 15.67 -7.94
N SER A 13 4.35 16.19 -7.36
CA SER A 13 3.25 16.72 -8.15
C SER A 13 3.79 17.96 -8.87
N SER A 14 3.97 17.86 -10.19
CA SER A 14 4.26 19.00 -11.05
C SER A 14 3.01 19.88 -11.10
N SER A 15 2.86 20.76 -10.12
CA SER A 15 1.89 21.84 -10.18
C SER A 15 2.29 22.78 -11.30
N VAL A 16 1.52 22.82 -12.37
CA VAL A 16 1.58 23.89 -13.37
C VAL A 16 1.03 25.12 -12.66
N SER A 17 1.94 25.94 -12.10
CA SER A 17 1.58 27.20 -11.47
C SER A 17 1.22 28.19 -12.58
N PHE A 18 -0.08 28.36 -12.85
CA PHE A 18 -0.58 29.55 -13.51
C PHE A 18 -0.55 30.69 -12.48
N GLY A 19 0.06 31.79 -12.79
CA GLY A 19 0.34 32.89 -11.85
C GLY A 19 -0.89 33.68 -11.35
N GLN A 20 -2.10 33.15 -11.43
CA GLN A 20 -3.34 33.66 -10.86
C GLN A 20 -4.36 32.54 -10.76
N ASP A 21 -4.95 32.32 -9.58
CA ASP A 21 -6.09 31.42 -9.37
C ASP A 21 -7.32 32.00 -10.09
N ILE A 22 -7.62 31.48 -11.28
CA ILE A 22 -8.77 31.94 -12.08
C ILE A 22 -10.07 31.32 -11.57
N CYS A 23 -9.99 30.08 -11.02
CA CYS A 23 -11.10 29.40 -10.37
C CYS A 23 -10.94 29.46 -8.84
N PRO A 24 -11.58 30.40 -8.13
CA PRO A 24 -11.42 30.52 -6.68
C PRO A 24 -11.81 29.23 -5.95
N GLY A 25 -10.93 28.75 -5.08
CA GLY A 25 -11.12 27.55 -4.30
C GLY A 25 -10.79 26.24 -5.01
N ALA A 26 -10.22 26.30 -6.21
CA ALA A 26 -9.65 25.13 -6.86
C ALA A 26 -8.23 24.86 -6.31
N ASP A 27 -7.94 23.60 -6.02
CA ASP A 27 -6.58 23.15 -5.68
C ASP A 27 -5.73 22.97 -6.94
N ILE A 28 -6.36 22.62 -8.05
CA ILE A 28 -5.73 22.40 -9.36
C ILE A 28 -6.65 22.95 -10.45
N GLU A 29 -6.05 23.60 -11.46
CA GLU A 29 -6.79 24.10 -12.62
C GLU A 29 -6.48 23.31 -13.89
N VAL A 30 -7.54 22.99 -14.65
CA VAL A 30 -7.50 22.39 -15.99
C VAL A 30 -7.85 23.45 -17.02
N ALA A 31 -6.93 23.73 -17.93
CA ALA A 31 -7.18 24.66 -19.02
C ALA A 31 -8.08 24.01 -20.10
N THR A 32 -9.05 24.77 -20.60
CA THR A 32 -9.89 24.38 -21.74
C THR A 32 -9.72 25.35 -22.90
N GLN A 33 -9.35 24.87 -24.05
CA GLN A 33 -9.23 25.63 -25.30
C GLN A 33 -9.05 24.71 -26.51
N SER A 34 -9.40 25.15 -27.69
CA SER A 34 -9.08 24.49 -28.96
C SER A 34 -9.41 22.98 -28.96
N PHE A 35 -10.57 22.60 -28.44
CA PHE A 35 -11.07 21.23 -28.33
C PHE A 35 -10.19 20.31 -27.43
N SER A 36 -9.57 20.86 -26.40
CA SER A 36 -8.78 20.08 -25.44
C SER A 36 -8.99 20.51 -24.01
N TYR A 37 -8.75 19.57 -23.09
CA TYR A 37 -8.49 19.80 -21.68
C TYR A 37 -7.00 19.59 -21.43
N THR A 38 -6.38 20.44 -20.63
CA THR A 38 -4.95 20.36 -20.35
C THR A 38 -4.70 20.58 -18.83
N PRO A 39 -4.20 19.58 -18.10
CA PRO A 39 -3.92 18.22 -18.58
C PRO A 39 -5.19 17.42 -18.95
N SER A 40 -5.05 16.42 -19.86
CA SER A 40 -6.14 15.52 -20.24
C SER A 40 -6.30 14.34 -19.28
N ASP A 41 -5.22 14.00 -18.59
CA ASP A 41 -5.17 12.92 -17.62
C ASP A 41 -4.65 13.50 -16.30
N LEU A 42 -5.55 13.63 -15.33
CA LEU A 42 -5.24 14.20 -14.03
C LEU A 42 -5.30 13.11 -12.96
N VAL A 43 -4.32 13.09 -12.07
CA VAL A 43 -4.32 12.24 -10.88
C VAL A 43 -4.38 13.14 -9.65
N VAL A 44 -5.34 12.91 -8.79
CA VAL A 44 -5.58 13.70 -7.57
C VAL A 44 -5.92 12.80 -6.39
N ASP A 45 -5.74 13.31 -5.19
CA ASP A 45 -6.22 12.66 -3.97
C ASP A 45 -7.72 12.95 -3.74
N VAL A 46 -8.38 12.07 -3.01
CA VAL A 46 -9.76 12.30 -2.57
C VAL A 46 -9.85 13.60 -1.77
N GLY A 47 -10.88 14.40 -2.04
CA GLY A 47 -11.06 15.71 -1.44
C GLY A 47 -10.50 16.87 -2.27
N THR A 48 -9.74 16.59 -3.34
CA THR A 48 -9.20 17.64 -4.22
C THR A 48 -10.31 18.33 -5.01
N THR A 49 -10.27 19.65 -5.04
CA THR A 49 -11.15 20.50 -5.85
C THR A 49 -10.45 20.87 -7.15
N VAL A 50 -11.01 20.45 -8.28
CA VAL A 50 -10.52 20.80 -9.61
C VAL A 50 -11.37 21.93 -10.19
N GLY A 51 -10.70 22.94 -10.76
CA GLY A 51 -11.31 24.04 -11.48
C GLY A 51 -11.06 23.92 -12.98
N TRP A 52 -12.01 24.30 -13.81
CA TRP A 52 -11.82 24.37 -15.27
C TRP A 52 -11.82 25.80 -15.74
N VAL A 53 -10.73 26.18 -16.42
CA VAL A 53 -10.51 27.55 -16.91
C VAL A 53 -10.60 27.57 -18.43
N ASN A 54 -11.51 28.34 -18.98
CA ASN A 54 -11.71 28.46 -20.43
C ASN A 54 -10.95 29.65 -21.01
N PHE A 55 -9.99 29.38 -21.88
CA PHE A 55 -9.17 30.40 -22.55
C PHE A 55 -9.68 30.78 -23.96
N GLY A 56 -10.81 30.22 -24.41
CA GLY A 56 -11.42 30.60 -25.67
C GLY A 56 -12.43 29.57 -26.19
N GLY A 57 -13.38 30.03 -26.97
CA GLY A 57 -14.51 29.21 -27.42
C GLY A 57 -15.59 29.05 -26.36
N THR A 58 -16.56 28.20 -26.61
CA THR A 58 -17.60 27.81 -25.64
C THR A 58 -17.42 26.36 -25.30
N HIS A 59 -17.20 26.06 -24.03
CA HIS A 59 -16.92 24.71 -23.52
C HIS A 59 -17.72 24.45 -22.26
N ASP A 60 -17.94 23.19 -21.97
CA ASP A 60 -18.49 22.68 -20.71
C ASP A 60 -17.65 21.52 -20.19
N VAL A 61 -18.06 20.92 -19.08
CA VAL A 61 -17.48 19.68 -18.53
C VAL A 61 -18.64 18.72 -18.27
N ASN A 62 -18.74 17.69 -19.07
CA ASN A 62 -19.79 16.68 -18.97
C ASN A 62 -19.21 15.34 -18.51
N GLY A 63 -19.38 15.02 -17.23
CA GLY A 63 -19.00 13.73 -16.62
C GLY A 63 -20.21 12.80 -16.41
N ILE A 64 -21.31 12.97 -17.14
CA ILE A 64 -22.52 12.15 -17.00
C ILE A 64 -22.53 11.03 -18.03
N ALA A 65 -22.44 11.39 -19.31
CA ALA A 65 -22.52 10.45 -20.42
C ALA A 65 -21.67 10.93 -21.59
N SER A 66 -21.09 10.00 -22.33
CA SER A 66 -20.29 10.31 -23.52
C SER A 66 -21.12 11.04 -24.57
N SER A 67 -20.68 12.23 -24.96
CA SER A 67 -21.32 13.01 -26.01
C SER A 67 -21.13 12.38 -27.41
N GLN A 68 -20.23 11.38 -27.53
CA GLN A 68 -20.02 10.66 -28.79
C GLN A 68 -20.93 9.44 -28.91
N THR A 69 -21.20 8.71 -27.83
CA THR A 69 -21.98 7.46 -27.85
C THR A 69 -23.34 7.58 -27.18
N GLY A 70 -23.53 8.55 -26.30
CA GLY A 70 -24.71 8.70 -25.44
C GLY A 70 -24.74 7.74 -24.26
N GLU A 71 -23.74 6.89 -24.09
CA GLU A 71 -23.65 5.96 -22.96
C GLU A 71 -23.11 6.63 -21.71
N SER A 72 -23.64 6.24 -20.54
CA SER A 72 -23.12 6.72 -19.26
C SER A 72 -21.65 6.44 -19.11
N PHE A 73 -20.89 7.39 -18.57
CA PHE A 73 -19.50 7.16 -18.17
C PHE A 73 -19.35 6.20 -17.00
N ASN A 74 -20.43 5.97 -16.24
CA ASN A 74 -20.41 5.17 -15.02
C ASN A 74 -19.35 5.63 -14.00
N ASN A 75 -19.14 6.95 -13.94
CA ASN A 75 -18.24 7.55 -12.96
C ASN A 75 -18.71 7.22 -11.54
N PRO A 76 -17.78 7.18 -10.53
CA PRO A 76 -18.16 6.98 -9.13
C PRO A 76 -19.25 7.95 -8.65
N GLU A 77 -19.18 9.21 -9.09
CA GLU A 77 -20.22 10.22 -8.95
C GLU A 77 -20.38 10.97 -10.28
N ALA A 78 -21.62 11.20 -10.68
CA ALA A 78 -21.89 12.01 -11.87
C ALA A 78 -21.64 13.49 -11.56
N PHE A 79 -20.94 14.19 -12.44
CA PHE A 79 -20.70 15.62 -12.31
C PHE A 79 -20.84 16.34 -13.64
N SER A 80 -21.14 17.63 -13.59
CA SER A 80 -21.15 18.47 -14.78
C SER A 80 -20.98 19.94 -14.43
N ILE A 81 -20.33 20.67 -15.32
CA ILE A 81 -20.18 22.13 -15.24
C ILE A 81 -20.74 22.71 -16.54
N GLY A 82 -21.67 23.66 -16.41
CA GLY A 82 -22.40 24.23 -17.54
C GLY A 82 -21.49 24.96 -18.53
N ALA A 83 -22.00 25.08 -19.76
CA ALA A 83 -21.27 25.72 -20.84
C ALA A 83 -21.07 27.22 -20.60
N MET A 84 -19.87 27.70 -20.84
CA MET A 84 -19.51 29.13 -20.76
C MET A 84 -18.48 29.49 -21.83
N SER A 85 -18.62 30.71 -22.36
CA SER A 85 -17.65 31.26 -23.32
C SER A 85 -16.42 31.78 -22.61
N GLY A 86 -15.24 31.38 -23.06
CA GLY A 86 -13.96 31.80 -22.54
C GLY A 86 -13.40 33.03 -23.28
N ASN A 87 -12.26 33.50 -22.78
CA ASN A 87 -11.47 34.54 -23.39
C ASN A 87 -9.97 34.34 -23.09
N ALA A 88 -9.10 35.09 -23.76
CA ALA A 88 -7.65 34.92 -23.63
C ALA A 88 -7.08 35.14 -22.22
N SER A 89 -7.82 35.79 -21.31
CA SER A 89 -7.42 35.97 -19.92
C SER A 89 -7.86 34.80 -19.03
N GLY A 90 -8.65 33.87 -19.56
CA GLY A 90 -9.25 32.77 -18.82
C GLY A 90 -10.58 33.16 -18.14
N VAL A 91 -11.53 32.26 -18.18
CA VAL A 91 -12.81 32.35 -17.48
C VAL A 91 -13.02 31.05 -16.73
N CYS A 92 -13.26 31.11 -15.43
CA CYS A 92 -13.59 29.91 -14.66
C CYS A 92 -14.96 29.38 -15.12
N LEU A 93 -15.00 28.17 -15.63
CA LEU A 93 -16.24 27.45 -15.93
C LEU A 93 -16.96 27.04 -14.66
N GLY A 94 -16.19 26.60 -13.67
CA GLY A 94 -16.63 26.13 -12.37
C GLY A 94 -15.60 25.17 -11.74
N THR A 95 -15.96 24.69 -10.55
CA THR A 95 -15.16 23.76 -9.77
C THR A 95 -15.96 22.52 -9.41
N TYR A 96 -15.26 21.40 -9.19
CA TYR A 96 -15.85 20.17 -8.62
C TYR A 96 -14.86 19.53 -7.64
N THR A 97 -15.36 19.13 -6.45
CA THR A 97 -14.56 18.45 -5.44
C THR A 97 -14.79 16.94 -5.57
N PHE A 98 -13.75 16.19 -5.83
CA PHE A 98 -13.81 14.74 -5.99
C PHE A 98 -13.75 14.05 -4.62
N THR A 99 -14.89 13.56 -4.14
CA THR A 99 -15.01 12.96 -2.79
C THR A 99 -15.01 11.43 -2.78
N VAL A 100 -15.20 10.81 -3.93
CA VAL A 100 -15.23 9.35 -4.07
C VAL A 100 -14.05 8.89 -4.93
N PRO A 101 -13.22 7.94 -4.46
CA PRO A 101 -12.12 7.40 -5.26
C PRO A 101 -12.59 6.69 -6.52
N GLY A 102 -11.77 6.73 -7.56
CA GLY A 102 -12.00 6.02 -8.81
C GLY A 102 -11.65 6.81 -10.05
N LEU A 103 -11.94 6.24 -11.21
CA LEU A 103 -11.70 6.88 -12.51
C LEU A 103 -12.97 7.62 -12.95
N TYR A 104 -12.79 8.90 -13.23
CA TYR A 104 -13.82 9.78 -13.77
C TYR A 104 -13.48 10.11 -15.23
N ASN A 105 -14.41 9.84 -16.12
CA ASN A 105 -14.33 10.25 -17.52
C ASN A 105 -15.22 11.45 -17.75
N TYR A 106 -14.79 12.37 -18.61
CA TYR A 106 -15.61 13.51 -19.01
C TYR A 106 -15.25 13.99 -20.39
N ASP A 107 -16.19 14.70 -21.01
CA ASP A 107 -16.02 15.31 -22.33
C ASP A 107 -16.66 16.70 -22.38
N CYS A 108 -16.52 17.35 -23.53
CA CYS A 108 -17.26 18.57 -23.83
C CYS A 108 -18.48 18.22 -24.68
N SER A 109 -19.68 18.55 -24.18
CA SER A 109 -20.92 18.20 -24.87
C SER A 109 -21.30 19.17 -26.00
N ILE A 110 -20.51 20.21 -26.24
CA ILE A 110 -20.82 21.25 -27.24
C ILE A 110 -20.52 20.75 -28.64
N GLY A 111 -21.54 20.61 -29.45
CA GLY A 111 -21.42 20.26 -30.87
C GLY A 111 -20.60 18.98 -31.12
N SER A 112 -19.50 19.12 -31.90
CA SER A 112 -18.61 18.00 -32.20
C SER A 112 -17.30 18.03 -31.40
N HIS A 113 -17.23 18.74 -30.26
CA HIS A 113 -15.99 18.93 -29.52
C HIS A 113 -15.41 17.60 -29.01
N ALA A 114 -16.23 16.75 -28.41
CA ALA A 114 -15.82 15.41 -27.98
C ALA A 114 -15.30 14.56 -29.12
N ALA A 115 -16.00 14.57 -30.27
CA ALA A 115 -15.57 13.85 -31.46
C ALA A 115 -14.26 14.40 -32.07
N SER A 116 -13.94 15.66 -31.76
CA SER A 116 -12.68 16.31 -32.16
C SER A 116 -11.54 16.06 -31.13
N GLY A 117 -11.79 15.23 -30.11
CA GLY A 117 -10.78 14.85 -29.11
C GLY A 117 -10.88 15.58 -27.78
N MET A 118 -11.94 16.40 -27.54
CA MET A 118 -12.12 17.09 -26.25
C MET A 118 -12.73 16.13 -25.22
N VAL A 119 -11.89 15.21 -24.78
CA VAL A 119 -12.16 14.18 -23.76
C VAL A 119 -11.04 14.16 -22.75
N ALA A 120 -11.30 13.78 -21.51
CA ALA A 120 -10.30 13.74 -20.47
C ALA A 120 -10.70 12.84 -19.30
N THR A 121 -9.76 12.61 -18.37
CA THR A 121 -9.97 11.79 -17.20
C THR A 121 -9.44 12.46 -15.92
N VAL A 122 -10.07 12.11 -14.80
CA VAL A 122 -9.53 12.36 -13.47
C VAL A 122 -9.48 11.02 -12.72
N SER A 123 -8.29 10.60 -12.33
CA SER A 123 -8.07 9.46 -11.45
C SER A 123 -7.97 9.94 -10.01
N VAL A 124 -8.96 9.60 -9.19
CA VAL A 124 -9.02 9.99 -7.77
C VAL A 124 -8.48 8.84 -6.94
N ALA A 125 -7.33 9.08 -6.29
CA ALA A 125 -6.69 8.09 -5.43
C ALA A 125 -7.46 7.93 -4.11
N ALA A 126 -7.63 6.68 -3.66
CA ALA A 126 -8.12 6.41 -2.31
C ALA A 126 -7.06 6.84 -1.29
N VAL A 127 -7.50 7.31 -0.13
CA VAL A 127 -6.59 7.47 1.01
C VAL A 127 -6.19 6.08 1.49
N VAL A 128 -4.89 5.80 1.47
CA VAL A 128 -4.32 4.60 2.09
C VAL A 128 -3.94 4.96 3.52
N ILE A 129 -4.61 4.33 4.48
CA ILE A 129 -4.27 4.43 5.91
C ILE A 129 -3.66 3.10 6.30
N LEU A 130 -2.35 3.12 6.57
CA LEU A 130 -1.61 1.94 7.00
C LEU A 130 -1.85 1.68 8.48
N GLY A 131 -2.01 0.41 8.85
CA GLY A 131 -2.21 -0.04 10.21
C GLY A 131 -2.70 -1.47 10.25
N CYS A 132 -2.87 -2.02 11.46
CA CYS A 132 -3.38 -3.37 11.62
C CYS A 132 -4.88 -3.45 11.25
N THR A 133 -5.21 -4.27 10.25
CA THR A 133 -6.60 -4.47 9.79
C THR A 133 -7.29 -5.71 10.38
N ASP A 134 -6.58 -6.51 11.18
CA ASP A 134 -7.17 -7.68 11.84
C ASP A 134 -7.88 -7.31 13.14
N SER A 135 -9.20 -7.47 13.17
CA SER A 135 -10.03 -7.14 14.33
C SER A 135 -9.79 -8.01 15.57
N SER A 136 -9.02 -9.10 15.46
CA SER A 136 -8.59 -9.93 16.57
C SER A 136 -7.27 -9.47 17.20
N ALA A 137 -6.55 -8.59 16.54
CA ALA A 137 -5.33 -7.99 17.06
C ALA A 137 -5.65 -6.95 18.14
N CYS A 138 -4.80 -6.85 19.15
CA CYS A 138 -5.01 -5.89 20.23
C CYS A 138 -4.77 -4.44 19.79
N ASN A 139 -3.96 -4.22 18.75
CA ASN A 139 -3.71 -2.92 18.14
C ASN A 139 -4.49 -2.69 16.85
N TYR A 140 -5.65 -3.37 16.69
CA TYR A 140 -6.53 -3.16 15.54
C TYR A 140 -6.87 -1.67 15.34
N ASP A 141 -6.64 -1.17 14.15
CA ASP A 141 -7.05 0.17 13.73
C ASP A 141 -8.23 0.09 12.78
N GLN A 142 -9.43 0.44 13.27
CA GLN A 142 -10.65 0.47 12.45
C GLN A 142 -10.56 1.43 11.26
N THR A 143 -9.66 2.41 11.29
CA THR A 143 -9.47 3.39 10.21
C THR A 143 -8.48 2.95 9.17
N ALA A 144 -7.65 1.92 9.45
CA ALA A 144 -6.70 1.37 8.50
C ALA A 144 -7.44 0.76 7.29
N THR A 145 -6.95 1.08 6.09
CA THR A 145 -7.46 0.55 4.82
C THR A 145 -6.55 -0.53 4.26
N ASP A 146 -5.29 -0.52 4.67
CA ASP A 146 -4.26 -1.47 4.26
C ASP A 146 -3.45 -1.95 5.45
N ASP A 147 -3.23 -3.26 5.50
CA ASP A 147 -2.42 -3.89 6.54
C ASP A 147 -0.93 -3.60 6.30
N ASP A 148 -0.28 -3.06 7.32
CA ASP A 148 1.15 -2.76 7.32
C ASP A 148 1.98 -3.83 8.06
N GLU A 149 1.37 -4.98 8.34
CA GLU A 149 1.96 -6.10 9.09
C GLU A 149 2.31 -5.73 10.56
N SER A 150 1.69 -4.68 11.10
CA SER A 150 1.90 -4.22 12.48
C SER A 150 1.02 -4.92 13.51
N CYS A 151 0.18 -5.87 13.10
CA CYS A 151 -0.76 -6.54 13.98
C CYS A 151 -0.07 -7.25 15.16
N LEU A 152 -0.55 -6.97 16.37
CA LEU A 152 -0.07 -7.57 17.59
C LEU A 152 -1.18 -8.44 18.22
N PHE A 153 -0.85 -9.69 18.51
CA PHE A 153 -1.83 -10.61 19.11
C PHE A 153 -1.44 -10.93 20.54
N VAL A 154 -2.41 -10.94 21.43
CA VAL A 154 -2.22 -11.31 22.84
C VAL A 154 -1.65 -12.73 22.93
N GLY A 155 -0.52 -12.86 23.62
CA GLY A 155 0.18 -14.12 23.79
C GLY A 155 1.32 -14.37 22.80
N ASP A 156 1.50 -13.53 21.77
CA ASP A 156 2.65 -13.61 20.89
C ASP A 156 3.94 -13.23 21.62
N ASP A 157 5.02 -13.91 21.26
CA ASP A 157 6.35 -13.59 21.79
C ASP A 157 6.78 -12.17 21.37
N CYS A 158 7.27 -11.39 22.31
CA CYS A 158 7.73 -10.02 22.08
C CYS A 158 9.06 -9.72 22.75
N VAL A 159 9.73 -8.68 22.22
CA VAL A 159 10.95 -8.13 22.83
C VAL A 159 10.85 -6.60 22.80
N ASP A 160 10.85 -5.97 23.97
CA ASP A 160 10.92 -4.52 24.12
C ASP A 160 12.14 -4.16 24.97
N GLY A 161 13.15 -3.58 24.33
CA GLY A 161 14.44 -3.30 24.98
C GLY A 161 15.11 -4.57 25.52
N ASN A 162 15.12 -4.73 26.85
CA ASN A 162 15.66 -5.91 27.55
C ASN A 162 14.55 -6.86 28.03
N THR A 163 13.28 -6.51 27.83
CA THR A 163 12.13 -7.32 28.25
C THR A 163 11.82 -8.35 27.17
N ILE A 164 11.90 -9.62 27.53
CA ILE A 164 11.43 -10.73 26.71
C ILE A 164 10.14 -11.22 27.37
N GLY A 165 9.06 -11.26 26.63
CA GLY A 165 7.77 -11.59 27.19
C GLY A 165 6.75 -11.95 26.12
N VAL A 166 5.50 -11.71 26.44
CA VAL A 166 4.38 -11.87 25.51
C VAL A 166 3.54 -10.61 25.45
N ILE A 167 2.90 -10.39 24.33
CA ILE A 167 1.95 -9.30 24.14
C ILE A 167 0.77 -9.50 25.10
N GLN A 168 0.51 -8.48 25.90
CA GLN A 168 -0.60 -8.43 26.85
C GLN A 168 -1.86 -7.83 26.21
N GLU A 169 -2.99 -7.83 26.94
CA GLU A 169 -4.26 -7.26 26.46
C GLU A 169 -4.19 -5.74 26.18
N ASP A 170 -3.21 -5.05 26.77
CA ASP A 170 -2.92 -3.63 26.51
C ASP A 170 -1.99 -3.39 25.31
N CYS A 171 -1.68 -4.43 24.54
CA CYS A 171 -0.72 -4.41 23.41
C CYS A 171 0.73 -4.11 23.80
N LEU A 172 1.06 -4.16 25.07
CA LEU A 172 2.43 -3.99 25.53
C LEU A 172 3.12 -5.35 25.70
N CYS A 173 4.45 -5.33 25.52
CA CYS A 173 5.28 -6.49 25.81
C CYS A 173 5.44 -6.61 27.34
N GLY A 174 4.68 -7.51 27.96
CA GLY A 174 4.74 -7.76 29.38
C GLY A 174 5.66 -8.92 29.72
N GLU A 175 6.44 -8.77 30.82
CA GLU A 175 7.14 -9.91 31.39
C GLU A 175 6.12 -10.98 31.76
N VAL A 176 6.34 -12.21 31.33
CA VAL A 176 5.57 -13.34 31.86
C VAL A 176 5.93 -13.46 33.32
N SER A 177 5.07 -12.91 34.23
CA SER A 177 5.21 -13.10 35.67
C SER A 177 5.30 -14.60 35.89
N SER A 178 6.47 -15.06 36.30
CA SER A 178 6.81 -16.45 36.53
C SER A 178 5.82 -17.11 37.48
N VAL A 179 4.76 -17.70 36.92
CA VAL A 179 4.31 -18.95 37.47
C VAL A 179 5.42 -19.93 37.11
N SER A 180 6.15 -20.41 38.07
CA SER A 180 7.28 -21.33 37.96
C SER A 180 6.88 -22.61 37.22
N ASN A 181 6.81 -22.55 35.93
CA ASN A 181 7.02 -23.64 34.99
C ASN A 181 8.15 -23.17 34.09
N GLN A 182 9.36 -23.70 34.35
CA GLN A 182 10.47 -23.63 33.42
C GLN A 182 10.02 -24.20 32.06
N PHE A 183 9.36 -23.39 31.26
CA PHE A 183 9.45 -23.55 29.82
C PHE A 183 10.84 -23.01 29.47
N ASP A 184 11.82 -23.88 29.53
CA ASP A 184 13.11 -23.77 28.84
C ASP A 184 12.79 -23.47 27.39
N ALA A 185 12.61 -22.18 27.04
CA ALA A 185 12.30 -21.78 25.69
C ALA A 185 13.40 -22.33 24.79
N MET A 186 13.04 -23.27 23.90
CA MET A 186 13.97 -23.84 22.96
C MET A 186 14.48 -22.71 22.06
N SER A 187 15.72 -22.30 22.23
CA SER A 187 16.38 -21.37 21.33
C SER A 187 17.00 -22.12 20.15
N VAL A 188 16.78 -21.60 18.96
CA VAL A 188 17.34 -22.13 17.71
C VAL A 188 18.17 -21.03 17.08
N SER A 189 19.43 -21.32 16.78
CA SER A 189 20.33 -20.45 16.03
C SER A 189 20.70 -21.12 14.71
N ILE A 190 20.65 -20.38 13.62
CA ILE A 190 20.93 -20.87 12.27
C ILE A 190 22.01 -19.97 11.64
N PHE A 191 23.14 -20.57 11.26
CA PHE A 191 24.25 -19.82 10.70
C PHE A 191 25.08 -20.67 9.72
N PRO A 192 25.60 -20.05 8.64
CA PRO A 192 25.26 -18.72 8.13
C PRO A 192 23.86 -18.67 7.52
N ASN A 193 23.27 -17.49 7.48
CA ASN A 193 22.02 -17.23 6.76
C ASN A 193 22.12 -15.84 6.11
N PRO A 194 22.19 -15.72 4.78
CA PRO A 194 22.11 -16.81 3.78
C PRO A 194 23.27 -17.81 3.82
N VAL A 195 23.03 -19.00 3.25
CA VAL A 195 24.00 -20.10 3.20
C VAL A 195 24.25 -20.55 1.76
N SER A 196 25.54 -20.80 1.42
CA SER A 196 25.96 -21.29 0.10
C SER A 196 26.50 -22.71 0.10
N ALA A 197 26.91 -23.23 1.24
CA ALA A 197 27.54 -24.57 1.31
C ALA A 197 27.11 -25.37 2.54
N THR A 198 27.42 -24.88 3.74
CA THR A 198 27.19 -25.61 4.99
C THR A 198 26.42 -24.75 5.98
N LEU A 199 25.27 -25.24 6.42
CA LEU A 199 24.41 -24.64 7.43
C LEU A 199 24.61 -25.33 8.76
N THR A 200 24.78 -24.56 9.82
CA THR A 200 24.81 -25.09 11.19
C THR A 200 23.58 -24.60 11.94
N ILE A 201 22.84 -25.54 12.50
CA ILE A 201 21.66 -25.28 13.36
C ILE A 201 22.03 -25.71 14.76
N THR A 202 21.96 -24.81 15.74
CA THR A 202 22.20 -25.10 17.16
C THR A 202 20.95 -24.85 17.99
N LEU A 203 20.76 -25.72 18.96
CA LEU A 203 19.64 -25.65 19.91
C LEU A 203 20.21 -25.70 21.34
N ASN A 204 19.61 -24.96 22.25
CA ASN A 204 19.91 -25.06 23.69
C ASN A 204 19.39 -26.36 24.32
N LYS A 205 18.48 -27.08 23.65
CA LYS A 205 17.89 -28.34 24.06
C LYS A 205 17.78 -29.31 22.89
N GLN A 206 18.09 -30.58 23.11
CA GLN A 206 18.02 -31.60 22.03
C GLN A 206 16.56 -31.71 21.51
N SER A 207 16.40 -31.67 20.20
CA SER A 207 15.13 -31.87 19.52
C SER A 207 15.35 -32.48 18.11
N PRO A 208 14.42 -33.30 17.63
CA PRO A 208 14.34 -33.63 16.22
C PRO A 208 14.03 -32.36 15.41
N LEU A 209 14.65 -32.27 14.23
CA LEU A 209 14.44 -31.18 13.30
C LEU A 209 13.99 -31.70 11.95
N GLN A 210 13.14 -30.94 11.28
CA GLN A 210 12.70 -31.17 9.91
C GLN A 210 12.96 -29.90 9.09
N VAL A 211 13.39 -30.06 7.84
CA VAL A 211 13.57 -28.95 6.91
C VAL A 211 12.66 -29.13 5.71
N PHE A 212 11.95 -28.08 5.38
CA PHE A 212 11.00 -28.01 4.26
C PHE A 212 11.47 -26.95 3.25
N ASP A 213 11.22 -27.20 1.98
CA ASP A 213 11.37 -26.21 0.92
C ASP A 213 10.19 -25.20 0.91
N ALA A 214 10.23 -24.23 0.00
CA ALA A 214 9.19 -23.21 -0.15
C ALA A 214 7.80 -23.77 -0.52
N LEU A 215 7.72 -25.01 -1.02
CA LEU A 215 6.47 -25.70 -1.37
C LEU A 215 5.96 -26.58 -0.22
N GLY A 216 6.67 -26.61 0.92
CA GLY A 216 6.32 -27.44 2.07
C GLY A 216 6.74 -28.91 1.93
N LYS A 217 7.60 -29.26 0.97
CA LYS A 217 8.14 -30.61 0.82
C LYS A 217 9.28 -30.81 1.82
N LEU A 218 9.26 -31.92 2.55
CA LEU A 218 10.34 -32.32 3.45
C LEU A 218 11.60 -32.63 2.63
N VAL A 219 12.71 -31.91 2.89
CA VAL A 219 13.99 -32.07 2.19
C VAL A 219 15.08 -32.65 3.08
N ALA A 220 14.99 -32.50 4.41
CA ALA A 220 15.92 -33.10 5.36
C ALA A 220 15.26 -33.31 6.73
N GLN A 221 15.76 -34.27 7.51
CA GLN A 221 15.34 -34.45 8.90
C GLN A 221 16.49 -35.01 9.74
N SER A 222 16.48 -34.67 11.02
CA SER A 222 17.45 -35.20 12.01
C SER A 222 16.74 -36.03 13.08
N GLY A 223 17.51 -36.83 13.84
CA GLY A 223 17.09 -37.28 15.17
C GLY A 223 17.16 -36.14 16.19
N ALA A 224 17.04 -36.47 17.48
CA ALA A 224 17.19 -35.46 18.55
C ALA A 224 18.68 -35.03 18.63
N VAL A 225 18.92 -33.76 18.30
CA VAL A 225 20.24 -33.13 18.24
C VAL A 225 20.25 -31.79 18.95
N SER A 226 21.40 -31.39 19.49
CA SER A 226 21.65 -30.01 19.95
C SER A 226 22.40 -29.19 18.88
N THR A 227 23.07 -29.88 17.94
CA THR A 227 23.72 -29.24 16.79
C THR A 227 23.55 -30.13 15.57
N TRP A 228 23.12 -29.53 14.47
CA TRP A 228 22.96 -30.21 13.19
C TRP A 228 23.68 -29.43 12.09
N VAL A 229 24.59 -30.12 11.40
CA VAL A 229 25.32 -29.54 10.28
C VAL A 229 24.76 -30.12 8.99
N LEU A 230 24.28 -29.29 8.11
CA LEU A 230 23.70 -29.64 6.82
C LEU A 230 24.58 -29.16 5.69
N ASN A 231 24.87 -30.04 4.75
CA ASN A 231 25.46 -29.68 3.47
C ASN A 231 24.29 -29.30 2.52
N VAL A 232 24.30 -28.09 2.02
CA VAL A 232 23.24 -27.53 1.15
C VAL A 232 23.76 -27.24 -0.27
N ASN A 233 24.98 -27.70 -0.64
CA ASN A 233 25.58 -27.42 -1.95
C ASN A 233 24.68 -27.87 -3.13
N ASP A 234 23.96 -28.97 -2.95
CA ASP A 234 23.11 -29.55 -4.01
C ASP A 234 21.66 -29.12 -3.88
N TRP A 235 21.37 -28.15 -2.99
CA TRP A 235 20.01 -27.65 -2.80
C TRP A 235 19.70 -26.53 -3.79
N GLU A 236 18.45 -26.46 -4.22
CA GLU A 236 18.00 -25.35 -5.06
C GLU A 236 18.05 -24.03 -4.27
N LYS A 237 18.42 -22.94 -4.96
CA LYS A 237 18.41 -21.61 -4.34
C LYS A 237 16.98 -21.20 -3.96
N GLY A 238 16.82 -20.71 -2.75
CA GLY A 238 15.50 -20.30 -2.28
C GLY A 238 15.32 -20.31 -0.77
N LEU A 239 14.08 -20.12 -0.35
CA LEU A 239 13.67 -20.08 1.05
C LEU A 239 13.39 -21.50 1.57
N TYR A 240 13.93 -21.80 2.73
CA TYR A 240 13.70 -23.05 3.45
C TYR A 240 13.24 -22.76 4.88
N THR A 241 12.49 -23.72 5.46
CA THR A 241 11.96 -23.63 6.82
C THR A 241 12.45 -24.80 7.64
N VAL A 242 13.11 -24.52 8.78
CA VAL A 242 13.40 -25.51 9.82
C VAL A 242 12.26 -25.55 10.79
N GLN A 243 11.75 -26.73 11.12
CA GLN A 243 10.72 -26.95 12.13
C GLN A 243 11.23 -27.86 13.23
N THR A 244 11.01 -27.48 14.49
CA THR A 244 11.27 -28.31 15.67
C THR A 244 10.07 -29.23 15.96
N GLN A 245 10.27 -30.26 16.78
CA GLN A 245 9.17 -31.14 17.22
C GLN A 245 8.06 -30.38 17.95
N ALA A 246 8.38 -29.26 18.62
CA ALA A 246 7.41 -28.40 19.29
C ALA A 246 6.63 -27.47 18.32
N GLY A 247 6.87 -27.61 17.01
CA GLY A 247 6.18 -26.81 15.99
C GLY A 247 6.82 -25.44 15.70
N LYS A 248 7.84 -25.00 16.45
CA LYS A 248 8.56 -23.74 16.14
C LYS A 248 9.25 -23.84 14.79
N THR A 249 9.13 -22.77 14.00
CA THR A 249 9.70 -22.66 12.66
C THR A 249 10.72 -21.53 12.58
N HIS A 250 11.79 -21.74 11.82
CA HIS A 250 12.80 -20.75 11.52
C HIS A 250 13.14 -20.81 10.05
N LYS A 251 13.38 -19.66 9.41
CA LYS A 251 13.62 -19.57 7.97
C LYS A 251 15.09 -19.31 7.69
N PHE A 252 15.60 -19.87 6.58
CA PHE A 252 16.92 -19.56 6.05
C PHE A 252 16.92 -19.59 4.51
N ILE A 253 17.90 -18.93 3.91
CA ILE A 253 18.01 -18.76 2.46
C ILE A 253 19.25 -19.53 1.98
N VAL A 254 19.08 -20.34 0.92
CA VAL A 254 20.17 -20.97 0.16
C VAL A 254 20.45 -20.11 -1.07
N GLU A 255 21.75 -19.76 -1.28
CA GLU A 255 22.24 -18.92 -2.41
C GLU A 255 23.05 -19.71 -3.43
#